data_e44238b45c93b3667aab7dcdb1a6ae23
#
_entry.id   e44238b45c93b3667aab7dcdb1a6ae23
#
_cell.length_a   1.000
_cell.length_b   1.000
_cell.length_c   1.000
_cell.angle_alpha   90.00
_cell.angle_beta   90.00
_cell.angle_gamma   90.00
#
_symmetry.space_group_name_H-M   'P 1'
#
loop_
_entity.id
_entity.type
_entity.pdbx_description
1 polymer ?
#
loop_
_entity_poly.entity_id
_entity_poly.type
_entity_poly.pdbx_seq_one_letter_code
_entity_poly.pdbx_strand_id
1 'polypeptide(L)'
;MGLFDRKEKYIRINPNRSVRNGVDQQVPEVPDELFAKCPGCKQAIYQKDLGQAKICPNCSYTFRISAKERLDLTVDEGSFHELFTGIETKNPLNFPGYMEKLATTKEKTGLDEAVVTGVATIKGQKTALAIMDSNFIMASMGTVVGEKITKLFEHAIEEKLPVVIFTASGGARMQEGIMSLMQMAKISAAVKRHSNAGLLYLTVLTDPTTGGVTASFAMEGDIILAEPQTLIGFAGRRVIENTVRETLPDDFQKAEFLQEHGFVDAIVKRTELADTIATLLSFHGGVQ
;
A
#
# COMPACT_ATOMS: atom_id res chain seq x y z
N MET A 1 -16.89 21.54 -48.20
CA MET A 1 -17.96 20.69 -47.64
C MET A 1 -17.33 19.81 -46.61
N GLY A 2 -17.46 20.20 -45.33
CA GLY A 2 -16.80 19.53 -44.21
C GLY A 2 -17.58 18.34 -43.70
N LEU A 3 -16.89 17.22 -43.49
CA LEU A 3 -17.43 15.89 -43.14
C LEU A 3 -17.31 15.58 -41.63
N PHE A 4 -17.29 16.55 -40.76
CA PHE A 4 -17.17 16.32 -39.31
C PHE A 4 -18.06 17.28 -38.48
N ASP A 5 -19.37 17.19 -38.70
CA ASP A 5 -20.33 17.86 -37.79
C ASP A 5 -21.25 16.80 -37.19
N ARG A 6 -20.69 15.94 -36.30
CA ARG A 6 -21.46 15.08 -35.40
C ARG A 6 -21.76 15.86 -34.12
N LYS A 7 -22.92 16.52 -34.07
CA LYS A 7 -23.52 17.03 -32.86
C LYS A 7 -23.80 15.84 -31.93
N GLU A 8 -22.99 15.65 -30.95
CA GLU A 8 -23.32 14.74 -29.81
C GLU A 8 -24.49 15.33 -29.07
N LYS A 9 -25.63 14.63 -29.10
CA LYS A 9 -26.82 14.96 -28.30
C LYS A 9 -26.58 14.46 -26.87
N TYR A 10 -25.99 15.29 -26.03
CA TYR A 10 -26.03 15.05 -24.59
C TYR A 10 -27.42 15.40 -24.07
N ILE A 11 -28.10 14.42 -23.46
CA ILE A 11 -29.29 14.69 -22.68
C ILE A 11 -28.82 15.35 -21.37
N ARG A 12 -28.94 16.68 -21.27
CA ARG A 12 -28.81 17.36 -19.98
C ARG A 12 -29.99 16.98 -19.14
N ILE A 13 -29.79 16.08 -18.18
CA ILE A 13 -30.74 15.85 -17.08
C ILE A 13 -30.66 17.10 -16.21
N ASN A 14 -31.67 17.95 -16.30
CA ASN A 14 -31.79 19.09 -15.41
C ASN A 14 -32.36 18.58 -14.07
N PRO A 15 -31.62 18.54 -12.96
CA PRO A 15 -32.09 18.00 -11.69
C PRO A 15 -33.22 18.84 -11.05
N ASN A 16 -33.53 20.01 -11.62
CA ASN A 16 -34.53 20.94 -11.08
C ASN A 16 -35.90 20.86 -11.73
N ARG A 17 -36.28 19.76 -12.36
CA ARG A 17 -37.65 19.62 -12.93
C ARG A 17 -38.50 18.64 -12.18
N SER A 18 -38.77 18.97 -10.91
CA SER A 18 -39.98 18.51 -10.19
C SER A 18 -40.44 19.59 -9.21
N VAL A 19 -40.78 20.76 -9.74
CA VAL A 19 -41.61 21.70 -8.96
C VAL A 19 -43.03 21.25 -9.10
N ARG A 20 -43.50 20.46 -8.16
CA ARG A 20 -44.88 20.39 -7.77
C ARG A 20 -44.99 20.87 -6.34
N ASN A 21 -45.65 22.03 -6.20
CA ASN A 21 -46.16 22.62 -4.97
C ASN A 21 -45.15 23.06 -3.90
N GLY A 22 -44.69 24.30 -4.00
CA GLY A 22 -44.59 25.33 -2.95
C GLY A 22 -44.20 24.96 -1.53
N VAL A 23 -43.26 24.03 -1.35
CA VAL A 23 -42.51 23.88 -0.08
C VAL A 23 -41.06 23.82 -0.47
N ASP A 24 -40.28 24.82 -0.08
CA ASP A 24 -38.85 24.86 -0.15
C ASP A 24 -38.31 23.76 0.78
N GLN A 25 -38.30 22.51 0.29
CA GLN A 25 -37.54 21.45 0.96
C GLN A 25 -36.06 21.73 0.63
N GLN A 26 -35.37 22.38 1.55
CA GLN A 26 -33.92 22.34 1.60
C GLN A 26 -33.53 20.86 1.59
N VAL A 27 -33.11 20.37 0.43
CA VAL A 27 -32.45 19.05 0.34
C VAL A 27 -31.25 19.15 1.24
N PRO A 28 -31.16 18.36 2.32
CA PRO A 28 -30.00 18.45 3.20
C PRO A 28 -28.76 18.16 2.36
N GLU A 29 -27.81 19.09 2.33
CA GLU A 29 -26.48 18.84 1.76
C GLU A 29 -25.85 17.73 2.58
N VAL A 30 -25.78 16.54 2.01
CA VAL A 30 -25.04 15.44 2.59
C VAL A 30 -23.57 15.73 2.35
N PRO A 31 -22.74 15.88 3.39
CA PRO A 31 -21.30 16.07 3.19
C PRO A 31 -20.72 14.94 2.33
N ASP A 32 -19.91 15.31 1.34
CA ASP A 32 -19.36 14.39 0.31
C ASP A 32 -18.60 13.18 0.88
N GLU A 33 -18.23 13.21 2.17
CA GLU A 33 -17.43 12.16 2.81
C GLU A 33 -18.25 11.23 3.75
N LEU A 34 -19.59 11.33 3.81
CA LEU A 34 -20.37 10.50 4.72
C LEU A 34 -20.45 9.04 4.29
N PHE A 35 -20.39 8.76 3.01
CA PHE A 35 -20.51 7.41 2.47
C PHE A 35 -19.35 7.04 1.56
N ALA A 36 -18.85 5.81 1.72
CA ALA A 36 -17.88 5.20 0.82
C ALA A 36 -18.55 4.07 0.02
N LYS A 37 -18.33 4.02 -1.29
CA LYS A 37 -18.73 2.86 -2.11
C LYS A 37 -17.71 1.74 -1.93
N CYS A 38 -18.16 0.60 -1.41
CA CYS A 38 -17.30 -0.55 -1.26
C CYS A 38 -16.84 -1.10 -2.62
N PRO A 39 -15.54 -1.24 -2.88
CA PRO A 39 -15.03 -1.84 -4.12
C PRO A 39 -15.40 -3.32 -4.26
N GLY A 40 -15.57 -4.05 -3.16
CA GLY A 40 -15.97 -5.46 -3.15
C GLY A 40 -17.47 -5.63 -3.48
N CYS A 41 -18.36 -5.31 -2.57
CA CYS A 41 -19.80 -5.56 -2.73
C CYS A 41 -20.56 -4.43 -3.46
N LYS A 42 -19.90 -3.34 -3.85
CA LYS A 42 -20.47 -2.16 -4.55
C LYS A 42 -21.52 -1.37 -3.77
N GLN A 43 -21.82 -1.74 -2.52
CA GLN A 43 -22.78 -1.05 -1.67
C GLN A 43 -22.20 0.25 -1.10
N ALA A 44 -23.06 1.23 -0.84
CA ALA A 44 -22.70 2.43 -0.10
C ALA A 44 -22.62 2.09 1.40
N ILE A 45 -21.50 2.40 2.02
CA ILE A 45 -21.22 2.16 3.43
C ILE A 45 -21.05 3.50 4.13
N TYR A 46 -21.70 3.68 5.26
CA TYR A 46 -21.44 4.85 6.11
C TYR A 46 -20.01 4.79 6.65
N GLN A 47 -19.23 5.85 6.47
CA GLN A 47 -17.81 5.79 6.79
C GLN A 47 -17.49 5.42 8.24
N LYS A 48 -18.36 5.82 9.18
CA LYS A 48 -18.18 5.44 10.59
C LYS A 48 -18.35 3.94 10.84
N ASP A 49 -19.13 3.24 10.01
CA ASP A 49 -19.36 1.80 10.15
C ASP A 49 -18.16 0.97 9.69
N LEU A 50 -17.20 1.58 8.99
CA LEU A 50 -15.94 0.92 8.63
C LEU A 50 -15.01 0.70 9.84
N GLY A 51 -15.23 1.43 10.93
CA GLY A 51 -14.40 1.39 12.12
C GLY A 51 -12.94 1.82 11.86
N GLN A 52 -12.08 1.68 12.85
CA GLN A 52 -10.66 2.03 12.74
C GLN A 52 -9.92 1.15 11.73
N ALA A 53 -10.27 -0.13 11.65
CA ALA A 53 -9.66 -1.07 10.74
C ALA A 53 -10.07 -0.88 9.27
N LYS A 54 -11.02 0.02 8.96
CA LYS A 54 -11.51 0.28 7.61
C LYS A 54 -11.91 -1.00 6.86
N ILE A 55 -12.72 -1.83 7.49
CA ILE A 55 -13.23 -3.09 6.93
C ILE A 55 -14.72 -2.95 6.62
N CYS A 56 -15.12 -3.38 5.42
CA CYS A 56 -16.53 -3.36 5.03
C CYS A 56 -17.35 -4.32 5.91
N PRO A 57 -18.41 -3.85 6.60
CA PRO A 57 -19.24 -4.69 7.46
C PRO A 57 -20.04 -5.75 6.65
N ASN A 58 -20.27 -5.50 5.34
CA ASN A 58 -21.12 -6.38 4.53
C ASN A 58 -20.34 -7.51 3.84
N CYS A 59 -19.10 -7.29 3.41
CA CYS A 59 -18.33 -8.27 2.63
C CYS A 59 -16.90 -8.46 3.12
N SER A 60 -16.52 -7.85 4.24
CA SER A 60 -15.18 -7.89 4.82
C SER A 60 -14.06 -7.35 3.90
N TYR A 61 -14.40 -6.61 2.84
CA TYR A 61 -13.40 -5.95 2.00
C TYR A 61 -12.57 -4.98 2.84
N THR A 62 -11.25 -5.08 2.71
CA THR A 62 -10.28 -4.29 3.45
C THR A 62 -9.92 -3.03 2.65
N PHE A 63 -10.40 -1.86 3.07
CA PHE A 63 -10.07 -0.59 2.42
C PHE A 63 -8.60 -0.22 2.63
N ARG A 64 -8.03 0.54 1.69
CA ARG A 64 -6.68 1.10 1.86
C ARG A 64 -6.65 2.05 3.03
N ILE A 65 -5.56 2.03 3.78
CA ILE A 65 -5.31 2.92 4.92
C ILE A 65 -3.96 3.60 4.74
N SER A 66 -3.82 4.75 5.38
CA SER A 66 -2.56 5.49 5.44
C SER A 66 -1.53 4.78 6.32
N ALA A 67 -0.25 5.17 6.17
CA ALA A 67 0.81 4.69 7.03
C ALA A 67 0.54 5.02 8.51
N LYS A 68 -0.03 6.19 8.79
CA LYS A 68 -0.41 6.59 10.16
C LYS A 68 -1.48 5.66 10.73
N GLU A 69 -2.58 5.44 9.99
CA GLU A 69 -3.64 4.50 10.43
C GLU A 69 -3.09 3.08 10.65
N ARG A 70 -2.12 2.66 9.82
CA ARG A 70 -1.44 1.37 10.01
C ARG A 70 -0.61 1.34 11.28
N LEU A 71 0.14 2.39 11.57
CA LEU A 71 0.88 2.52 12.84
C LEU A 71 -0.08 2.41 14.03
N ASP A 72 -1.16 3.21 14.03
CA ASP A 72 -2.15 3.24 15.12
C ASP A 72 -2.80 1.87 15.38
N LEU A 73 -2.90 1.00 14.35
CA LEU A 73 -3.47 -0.34 14.47
C LEU A 73 -2.47 -1.43 14.87
N THR A 74 -1.17 -1.17 14.73
CA THR A 74 -0.18 -2.26 14.75
C THR A 74 0.82 -2.12 15.87
N VAL A 75 1.29 -0.91 16.17
CA VAL A 75 2.37 -0.69 17.13
C VAL A 75 1.84 -0.27 18.50
N ASP A 76 2.64 -0.48 19.54
CA ASP A 76 2.32 -0.01 20.87
C ASP A 76 2.33 1.52 20.91
N GLU A 77 1.39 2.11 21.62
CA GLU A 77 1.23 3.56 21.72
C GLU A 77 2.54 4.24 22.16
N GLY A 78 2.97 5.25 21.40
CA GLY A 78 4.18 6.03 21.69
C GLY A 78 5.51 5.30 21.45
N SER A 79 5.50 4.06 20.97
CA SER A 79 6.73 3.26 20.76
C SER A 79 7.43 3.55 19.43
N PHE A 80 6.73 4.15 18.46
CA PHE A 80 7.31 4.38 17.14
C PHE A 80 8.26 5.57 17.13
N HIS A 81 9.49 5.32 16.70
CA HIS A 81 10.53 6.32 16.46
C HIS A 81 10.90 6.32 14.99
N GLU A 82 10.49 7.37 14.27
CA GLU A 82 10.77 7.47 12.84
C GLU A 82 12.27 7.68 12.59
N LEU A 83 12.79 6.98 11.56
CA LEU A 83 14.17 7.05 11.11
C LEU A 83 14.22 7.42 9.62
N PHE A 84 15.36 8.02 9.22
CA PHE A 84 15.69 8.32 7.83
C PHE A 84 14.71 9.30 7.17
N THR A 85 14.26 10.29 7.93
CA THR A 85 13.48 11.44 7.42
C THR A 85 14.36 12.40 6.61
N GLY A 86 13.73 13.25 5.78
CA GLY A 86 14.42 14.32 5.08
C GLY A 86 15.31 13.87 3.91
N ILE A 87 15.25 12.60 3.49
CA ILE A 87 15.94 12.15 2.27
C ILE A 87 15.13 12.59 1.06
N GLU A 88 15.79 13.26 0.10
CA GLU A 88 15.15 13.81 -1.09
C GLU A 88 15.68 13.20 -2.39
N THR A 89 14.79 13.01 -3.37
CA THR A 89 15.20 12.60 -4.71
C THR A 89 15.92 13.74 -5.43
N LYS A 90 16.93 13.37 -6.21
CA LYS A 90 17.66 14.29 -7.09
C LYS A 90 17.00 14.46 -8.46
N ASN A 91 15.79 13.89 -8.68
CA ASN A 91 15.12 13.84 -9.97
C ASN A 91 16.10 13.46 -11.11
N PRO A 92 16.64 12.24 -11.11
CA PRO A 92 17.82 11.88 -11.91
C PRO A 92 17.61 11.99 -13.42
N LEU A 93 16.35 12.01 -13.87
CA LEU A 93 16.00 12.13 -15.30
C LEU A 93 15.47 13.52 -15.66
N ASN A 94 15.44 14.47 -14.74
CA ASN A 94 14.79 15.77 -14.92
C ASN A 94 13.37 15.63 -15.51
N PHE A 95 12.60 14.64 -14.99
CA PHE A 95 11.28 14.33 -15.53
C PHE A 95 10.33 15.53 -15.34
N PRO A 96 9.67 15.99 -16.43
CA PRO A 96 8.80 17.17 -16.36
C PRO A 96 7.66 17.02 -15.35
N GLY A 97 7.41 18.05 -14.53
CA GLY A 97 6.34 18.10 -13.54
C GLY A 97 6.51 17.15 -12.34
N TYR A 98 7.63 16.42 -12.24
CA TYR A 98 7.82 15.45 -11.16
C TYR A 98 8.02 16.13 -9.80
N MET A 99 8.80 17.19 -9.74
CA MET A 99 9.06 17.90 -8.49
C MET A 99 7.81 18.59 -7.96
N GLU A 100 6.99 19.17 -8.83
CA GLU A 100 5.71 19.78 -8.47
C GLU A 100 4.73 18.73 -7.95
N LYS A 101 4.67 17.57 -8.61
CA LYS A 101 3.86 16.44 -8.15
C LYS A 101 4.29 15.93 -6.79
N LEU A 102 5.60 15.85 -6.53
CA LEU A 102 6.13 15.46 -5.22
C LEU A 102 5.73 16.48 -4.14
N ALA A 103 5.94 17.79 -4.40
CA ALA A 103 5.59 18.84 -3.46
C ALA A 103 4.10 18.80 -3.09
N THR A 104 3.21 18.76 -4.09
CA THR A 104 1.76 18.66 -3.87
C THR A 104 1.37 17.38 -3.10
N THR A 105 2.05 16.26 -3.38
CA THR A 105 1.76 15.01 -2.69
C THR A 105 2.23 15.04 -1.24
N LYS A 106 3.41 15.59 -0.96
CA LYS A 106 3.92 15.83 0.40
C LYS A 106 2.95 16.69 1.22
N GLU A 107 2.49 17.80 0.65
CA GLU A 107 1.51 18.69 1.29
C GLU A 107 0.19 17.95 1.60
N LYS A 108 -0.32 17.19 0.64
CA LYS A 108 -1.60 16.46 0.79
C LYS A 108 -1.52 15.32 1.80
N THR A 109 -0.42 14.58 1.84
CA THR A 109 -0.29 13.37 2.65
C THR A 109 0.37 13.62 4.00
N GLY A 110 1.12 14.71 4.14
CA GLY A 110 1.97 14.98 5.30
C GLY A 110 3.19 14.05 5.40
N LEU A 111 3.49 13.30 4.33
CA LEU A 111 4.61 12.34 4.28
C LEU A 111 5.77 12.92 3.49
N ASP A 112 6.99 12.59 3.90
CA ASP A 112 8.21 12.92 3.15
C ASP A 112 8.34 12.09 1.87
N GLU A 113 7.94 10.82 1.95
CA GLU A 113 8.02 9.85 0.85
C GLU A 113 6.99 8.72 1.06
N ALA A 114 6.85 7.86 0.06
CA ALA A 114 5.89 6.75 -0.01
C ALA A 114 6.14 5.62 1.00
N VAL A 115 7.14 5.74 1.85
CA VAL A 115 7.43 4.80 2.94
C VAL A 115 7.82 5.55 4.21
N VAL A 116 7.24 5.16 5.32
CA VAL A 116 7.63 5.56 6.68
C VAL A 116 8.48 4.44 7.25
N THR A 117 9.65 4.78 7.81
CA THR A 117 10.60 3.80 8.37
C THR A 117 10.99 4.19 9.78
N GLY A 118 11.13 3.22 10.67
CA GLY A 118 11.47 3.49 12.06
C GLY A 118 11.68 2.23 12.89
N VAL A 119 11.77 2.41 14.20
CA VAL A 119 11.78 1.32 15.19
C VAL A 119 10.54 1.46 16.06
N ALA A 120 9.91 0.33 16.38
CA ALA A 120 8.73 0.29 17.22
C ALA A 120 8.71 -0.98 18.07
N THR A 121 7.75 -1.05 19.00
CA THR A 121 7.34 -2.32 19.59
C THR A 121 5.96 -2.72 19.11
N ILE A 122 5.75 -4.00 18.87
CA ILE A 122 4.46 -4.61 18.56
C ILE A 122 4.17 -5.60 19.68
N LYS A 123 3.23 -5.26 20.56
CA LYS A 123 2.93 -6.02 21.78
C LYS A 123 4.20 -6.37 22.59
N GLY A 124 5.05 -5.37 22.78
CA GLY A 124 6.31 -5.47 23.50
C GLY A 124 7.49 -6.05 22.71
N GLN A 125 7.29 -6.56 21.49
CA GLN A 125 8.36 -7.09 20.64
C GLN A 125 9.01 -5.96 19.82
N LYS A 126 10.29 -5.66 20.08
CA LYS A 126 11.03 -4.60 19.35
C LYS A 126 11.34 -5.03 17.92
N THR A 127 11.08 -4.18 16.95
CA THR A 127 11.31 -4.45 15.53
C THR A 127 11.68 -3.18 14.76
N ALA A 128 12.47 -3.32 13.70
CA ALA A 128 12.60 -2.32 12.67
C ALA A 128 11.40 -2.42 11.72
N LEU A 129 10.73 -1.30 11.45
CA LEU A 129 9.43 -1.26 10.79
C LEU A 129 9.45 -0.34 9.58
N ALA A 130 8.92 -0.82 8.45
CA ALA A 130 8.61 0.02 7.30
C ALA A 130 7.13 -0.13 6.90
N ILE A 131 6.49 0.99 6.59
CA ILE A 131 5.10 1.01 6.13
C ILE A 131 5.03 1.84 4.86
N MET A 132 4.65 1.21 3.75
CA MET A 132 4.40 1.90 2.48
C MET A 132 2.99 2.47 2.46
N ASP A 133 2.83 3.67 1.89
CA ASP A 133 1.55 4.38 1.82
C ASP A 133 1.13 4.66 0.38
N SER A 134 0.07 4.01 -0.07
CA SER A 134 -0.45 4.14 -1.44
C SER A 134 -1.02 5.53 -1.76
N ASN A 135 -1.28 6.38 -0.77
CA ASN A 135 -1.69 7.76 -0.99
C ASN A 135 -0.54 8.63 -1.55
N PHE A 136 0.71 8.22 -1.32
CA PHE A 136 1.88 8.90 -1.89
C PHE A 136 2.29 8.26 -3.22
N ILE A 137 1.83 8.81 -4.34
CA ILE A 137 2.10 8.35 -5.73
C ILE A 137 1.95 6.82 -5.86
N MET A 138 0.84 6.26 -5.36
CA MET A 138 0.56 4.81 -5.34
C MET A 138 1.68 3.98 -4.67
N ALA A 139 2.38 4.54 -3.70
CA ALA A 139 3.55 3.96 -3.04
C ALA A 139 4.59 3.42 -4.03
N SER A 140 4.77 4.09 -5.16
CA SER A 140 5.75 3.67 -6.16
C SER A 140 7.17 3.78 -5.60
N MET A 141 7.96 2.71 -5.84
CA MET A 141 9.34 2.62 -5.38
C MET A 141 10.25 3.51 -6.24
N GLY A 142 10.70 4.63 -5.69
CA GLY A 142 11.75 5.48 -6.22
C GLY A 142 13.07 5.31 -5.46
N THR A 143 14.06 6.15 -5.78
CA THR A 143 15.39 6.12 -5.16
C THR A 143 15.34 6.35 -3.65
N VAL A 144 14.45 7.24 -3.18
CA VAL A 144 14.30 7.54 -1.76
C VAL A 144 13.66 6.37 -1.00
N VAL A 145 12.61 5.74 -1.57
CA VAL A 145 12.03 4.53 -0.98
C VAL A 145 13.07 3.44 -0.84
N GLY A 146 13.85 3.19 -1.91
CA GLY A 146 14.92 2.21 -1.88
C GLY A 146 16.01 2.52 -0.86
N GLU A 147 16.40 3.79 -0.72
CA GLU A 147 17.37 4.24 0.27
C GLU A 147 16.86 4.03 1.70
N LYS A 148 15.64 4.48 2.00
CA LYS A 148 15.03 4.35 3.34
C LYS A 148 14.94 2.89 3.77
N ILE A 149 14.46 2.00 2.89
CA ILE A 149 14.33 0.57 3.20
C ILE A 149 15.72 -0.07 3.36
N THR A 150 16.67 0.25 2.49
CA THR A 150 18.07 -0.25 2.60
C THR A 150 18.69 0.14 3.93
N LYS A 151 18.60 1.43 4.30
CA LYS A 151 19.09 1.93 5.58
C LYS A 151 18.40 1.30 6.79
N LEU A 152 17.10 0.99 6.67
CA LEU A 152 16.37 0.29 7.71
C LEU A 152 16.95 -1.11 7.96
N PHE A 153 17.25 -1.87 6.90
CA PHE A 153 17.90 -3.17 7.02
C PHE A 153 19.31 -3.06 7.61
N GLU A 154 20.10 -2.05 7.19
CA GLU A 154 21.44 -1.80 7.74
C GLU A 154 21.37 -1.49 9.23
N HIS A 155 20.47 -0.59 9.64
CA HIS A 155 20.21 -0.29 11.04
C HIS A 155 19.74 -1.54 11.84
N ALA A 156 18.85 -2.34 11.24
CA ALA A 156 18.37 -3.56 11.86
C ALA A 156 19.49 -4.59 12.10
N ILE A 157 20.49 -4.67 11.21
CA ILE A 157 21.67 -5.52 11.41
C ILE A 157 22.50 -5.01 12.61
N GLU A 158 22.75 -3.69 12.66
CA GLU A 158 23.54 -3.07 13.76
C GLU A 158 22.87 -3.27 15.12
N GLU A 159 21.55 -3.07 15.19
CA GLU A 159 20.76 -3.20 16.42
C GLU A 159 20.25 -4.64 16.70
N LYS A 160 20.58 -5.60 15.81
CA LYS A 160 20.12 -7.00 15.88
C LYS A 160 18.59 -7.12 15.99
N LEU A 161 17.87 -6.35 15.17
CA LEU A 161 16.42 -6.33 15.16
C LEU A 161 15.85 -7.16 13.99
N PRO A 162 14.70 -7.82 14.20
CA PRO A 162 13.89 -8.30 13.11
C PRO A 162 13.35 -7.12 12.30
N VAL A 163 13.06 -7.34 11.03
CA VAL A 163 12.43 -6.34 10.15
C VAL A 163 11.01 -6.76 9.80
N VAL A 164 10.07 -5.83 9.93
CA VAL A 164 8.68 -6.00 9.46
C VAL A 164 8.39 -4.94 8.42
N ILE A 165 7.92 -5.33 7.22
CA ILE A 165 7.54 -4.39 6.16
C ILE A 165 6.09 -4.61 5.76
N PHE A 166 5.26 -3.57 5.90
CA PHE A 166 3.94 -3.52 5.26
C PHE A 166 4.11 -2.94 3.86
N THR A 167 3.89 -3.78 2.84
CA THR A 167 4.00 -3.35 1.45
C THR A 167 2.67 -2.86 0.91
N ALA A 168 2.71 -1.76 0.17
CA ALA A 168 1.60 -1.25 -0.62
C ALA A 168 2.21 -0.50 -1.80
N SER A 169 2.07 -0.99 -3.04
CA SER A 169 2.76 -0.33 -4.16
C SER A 169 2.12 -0.62 -5.51
N GLY A 170 2.09 0.39 -6.37
CA GLY A 170 1.84 0.25 -7.80
C GLY A 170 3.09 -0.18 -8.62
N GLY A 171 4.25 -0.40 -7.98
CA GLY A 171 5.49 -0.83 -8.63
C GLY A 171 6.59 0.24 -8.65
N ALA A 172 7.49 0.17 -9.63
CA ALA A 172 8.61 1.10 -9.77
C ALA A 172 8.14 2.50 -10.19
N ARG A 173 8.81 3.55 -9.68
CA ARG A 173 8.50 4.96 -9.97
C ARG A 173 8.94 5.35 -11.36
N MET A 174 7.99 5.48 -12.30
CA MET A 174 8.27 5.76 -13.71
C MET A 174 9.10 7.02 -13.93
N GLN A 175 8.89 8.06 -13.13
CA GLN A 175 9.59 9.34 -13.23
C GLN A 175 11.10 9.24 -12.97
N GLU A 176 11.53 8.18 -12.30
CA GLU A 176 12.95 7.92 -12.01
C GLU A 176 13.55 6.82 -12.91
N GLY A 177 12.75 6.27 -13.83
CA GLY A 177 13.20 5.31 -14.86
C GLY A 177 14.01 4.15 -14.32
N ILE A 178 15.15 3.85 -14.92
CA ILE A 178 16.04 2.74 -14.53
C ILE A 178 16.52 2.86 -13.09
N MET A 179 16.66 4.08 -12.54
CA MET A 179 17.11 4.28 -11.17
C MET A 179 16.12 3.69 -10.16
N SER A 180 14.83 3.72 -10.46
CA SER A 180 13.82 3.06 -9.64
C SER A 180 13.92 1.53 -9.71
N LEU A 181 14.22 0.96 -10.88
CA LEU A 181 14.42 -0.49 -11.02
C LEU A 181 15.67 -0.96 -10.28
N MET A 182 16.73 -0.16 -10.25
CA MET A 182 17.96 -0.49 -9.51
C MET A 182 17.73 -0.59 -8.00
N GLN A 183 16.65 0.01 -7.48
CA GLN A 183 16.31 -0.12 -6.06
C GLN A 183 15.90 -1.56 -5.67
N MET A 184 15.35 -2.33 -6.61
CA MET A 184 15.06 -3.75 -6.39
C MET A 184 16.34 -4.50 -5.96
N ALA A 185 17.38 -4.45 -6.78
CA ALA A 185 18.65 -5.10 -6.48
C ALA A 185 19.31 -4.55 -5.21
N LYS A 186 19.21 -3.24 -4.98
CA LYS A 186 19.77 -2.59 -3.79
C LYS A 186 19.14 -3.10 -2.50
N ILE A 187 17.80 -3.16 -2.46
CA ILE A 187 17.07 -3.64 -1.29
C ILE A 187 17.32 -5.14 -1.10
N SER A 188 17.23 -5.95 -2.16
CA SER A 188 17.50 -7.41 -2.09
C SER A 188 18.90 -7.71 -1.55
N ALA A 189 19.91 -6.90 -1.89
CA ALA A 189 21.25 -7.03 -1.31
C ALA A 189 21.27 -6.73 0.20
N ALA A 190 20.46 -5.77 0.67
CA ALA A 190 20.34 -5.47 2.09
C ALA A 190 19.57 -6.59 2.83
N VAL A 191 18.49 -7.09 2.25
CA VAL A 191 17.76 -8.28 2.76
C VAL A 191 18.71 -9.45 2.93
N LYS A 192 19.55 -9.73 1.91
CA LYS A 192 20.51 -10.84 2.00
C LYS A 192 21.54 -10.66 3.12
N ARG A 193 22.01 -9.44 3.35
CA ARG A 193 22.93 -9.15 4.48
C ARG A 193 22.25 -9.36 5.82
N HIS A 194 20.99 -8.94 5.95
CA HIS A 194 20.16 -9.12 7.14
C HIS A 194 19.92 -10.60 7.44
N SER A 195 19.54 -11.38 6.41
CA SER A 195 19.39 -12.83 6.50
C SER A 195 20.70 -13.54 6.89
N ASN A 196 21.86 -13.11 6.36
CA ASN A 196 23.17 -13.65 6.74
C ASN A 196 23.53 -13.35 8.21
N ALA A 197 22.96 -12.31 8.81
CA ALA A 197 23.08 -12.02 10.24
C ALA A 197 22.14 -12.87 11.11
N GLY A 198 21.35 -13.77 10.52
CA GLY A 198 20.42 -14.66 11.22
C GLY A 198 19.19 -13.96 11.78
N LEU A 199 18.79 -12.81 11.21
CA LEU A 199 17.68 -12.00 11.67
C LEU A 199 16.43 -12.24 10.82
N LEU A 200 15.25 -12.23 11.45
CA LEU A 200 13.96 -12.46 10.80
C LEU A 200 13.55 -11.27 9.93
N TYR A 201 13.15 -11.54 8.70
CA TYR A 201 12.43 -10.61 7.83
C TYR A 201 11.01 -11.08 7.59
N LEU A 202 10.02 -10.30 8.02
CA LEU A 202 8.61 -10.56 7.85
C LEU A 202 7.97 -9.52 6.94
N THR A 203 7.27 -9.96 5.90
CA THR A 203 6.49 -9.08 5.02
C THR A 203 4.99 -9.25 5.26
N VAL A 204 4.26 -8.14 5.20
CA VAL A 204 2.79 -8.10 5.21
C VAL A 204 2.34 -7.43 3.92
N LEU A 205 1.82 -8.21 3.00
CA LEU A 205 1.35 -7.72 1.71
C LEU A 205 -0.03 -7.09 1.85
N THR A 206 -0.15 -5.80 1.46
CA THR A 206 -1.43 -5.05 1.50
C THR A 206 -1.81 -4.53 0.12
N ASP A 207 -3.09 -4.14 -0.06
CA ASP A 207 -3.63 -3.77 -1.37
C ASP A 207 -3.23 -2.36 -1.84
N PRO A 208 -2.62 -2.25 -3.04
CA PRO A 208 -2.05 -3.30 -3.89
C PRO A 208 -0.56 -3.50 -3.59
N THR A 209 -0.03 -4.70 -3.83
CA THR A 209 1.42 -4.94 -3.90
C THR A 209 1.76 -5.47 -5.28
N THR A 210 2.32 -4.63 -6.16
CA THR A 210 2.48 -4.97 -7.58
C THR A 210 3.84 -4.53 -8.16
N GLY A 211 4.14 -5.01 -9.35
CA GLY A 211 5.30 -4.61 -10.15
C GLY A 211 6.64 -4.93 -9.52
N GLY A 212 7.57 -3.98 -9.59
CA GLY A 212 8.93 -4.16 -9.07
C GLY A 212 9.00 -4.41 -7.56
N VAL A 213 8.02 -3.98 -6.78
CA VAL A 213 7.97 -4.26 -5.33
C VAL A 213 7.67 -5.73 -5.08
N THR A 214 6.67 -6.31 -5.77
CA THR A 214 6.40 -7.76 -5.69
C THR A 214 7.59 -8.56 -6.22
N ALA A 215 8.21 -8.15 -7.33
CA ALA A 215 9.34 -8.86 -7.93
C ALA A 215 10.67 -8.65 -7.18
N SER A 216 10.64 -8.13 -5.96
CA SER A 216 11.81 -7.96 -5.09
C SER A 216 11.41 -8.12 -3.61
N PHE A 217 11.75 -7.18 -2.77
CA PHE A 217 11.69 -7.28 -1.32
C PHE A 217 10.34 -7.69 -0.73
N ALA A 218 9.21 -7.45 -1.41
CA ALA A 218 7.91 -7.88 -0.88
C ALA A 218 7.76 -9.42 -0.81
N MET A 219 8.42 -10.14 -1.72
CA MET A 219 8.41 -11.61 -1.80
C MET A 219 9.72 -12.25 -1.32
N GLU A 220 10.56 -11.49 -0.60
CA GLU A 220 11.83 -11.97 -0.05
C GLU A 220 11.77 -12.15 1.48
N GLY A 221 10.60 -12.01 2.10
CA GLY A 221 10.42 -12.28 3.53
C GLY A 221 10.66 -13.76 3.87
N ASP A 222 11.25 -14.02 5.03
CA ASP A 222 11.31 -15.38 5.61
C ASP A 222 9.91 -15.90 5.93
N ILE A 223 9.00 -14.97 6.27
CA ILE A 223 7.56 -15.23 6.43
C ILE A 223 6.81 -14.14 5.68
N ILE A 224 5.88 -14.55 4.83
CA ILE A 224 5.09 -13.68 3.96
C ILE A 224 3.62 -13.78 4.34
N LEU A 225 3.10 -12.73 5.01
CA LEU A 225 1.69 -12.60 5.33
C LEU A 225 0.98 -11.72 4.29
N ALA A 226 -0.33 -11.91 4.13
CA ALA A 226 -1.15 -11.02 3.30
C ALA A 226 -2.47 -10.68 4.01
N GLU A 227 -2.99 -9.46 3.78
CA GLU A 227 -4.38 -9.15 4.10
C GLU A 227 -5.33 -9.85 3.11
N PRO A 228 -6.56 -10.22 3.52
CA PRO A 228 -7.54 -10.85 2.65
C PRO A 228 -7.83 -10.03 1.38
N GLN A 229 -8.04 -10.71 0.26
CA GLN A 229 -8.41 -10.14 -1.05
C GLN A 229 -7.41 -9.13 -1.63
N THR A 230 -6.20 -9.02 -1.07
CA THR A 230 -5.13 -8.15 -1.55
C THR A 230 -4.74 -8.50 -2.98
N LEU A 231 -4.59 -7.47 -3.82
CA LEU A 231 -4.01 -7.63 -5.15
C LEU A 231 -2.48 -7.72 -5.05
N ILE A 232 -1.93 -8.87 -5.42
CA ILE A 232 -0.50 -9.14 -5.39
C ILE A 232 -0.09 -9.68 -6.75
N GLY A 233 0.78 -8.98 -7.48
CA GLY A 233 1.18 -9.43 -8.80
C GLY A 233 2.28 -8.60 -9.41
N PHE A 234 2.91 -9.12 -10.46
CA PHE A 234 3.95 -8.37 -11.19
C PHE A 234 3.32 -7.50 -12.27
N ALA A 235 2.76 -8.10 -13.31
CA ALA A 235 2.07 -7.38 -14.38
C ALA A 235 0.57 -7.27 -14.11
N GLY A 236 -0.04 -6.16 -14.52
CA GLY A 236 -1.49 -5.99 -14.41
C GLY A 236 -2.25 -7.01 -15.27
N ARG A 237 -3.43 -7.47 -14.81
CA ARG A 237 -4.31 -8.42 -15.49
C ARG A 237 -4.47 -8.11 -16.99
N ARG A 238 -4.79 -6.85 -17.34
CA ARG A 238 -5.00 -6.42 -18.73
C ARG A 238 -3.77 -6.64 -19.61
N VAL A 239 -2.55 -6.43 -19.07
CA VAL A 239 -1.30 -6.66 -19.81
C VAL A 239 -1.11 -8.15 -20.06
N ILE A 240 -1.35 -8.99 -19.06
CA ILE A 240 -1.22 -10.45 -19.18
C ILE A 240 -2.22 -10.99 -20.21
N GLU A 241 -3.51 -10.66 -20.07
CA GLU A 241 -4.57 -11.12 -20.97
C GLU A 241 -4.32 -10.72 -22.44
N ASN A 242 -3.85 -9.48 -22.64
CA ASN A 242 -3.50 -9.03 -24.00
C ASN A 242 -2.27 -9.74 -24.57
N THR A 243 -1.34 -10.18 -23.72
CA THR A 243 -0.10 -10.83 -24.16
C THR A 243 -0.32 -12.31 -24.45
N VAL A 244 -0.96 -13.02 -23.51
CA VAL A 244 -1.21 -14.48 -23.67
C VAL A 244 -2.50 -14.79 -24.42
N ARG A 245 -3.38 -13.79 -24.61
CA ARG A 245 -4.68 -13.90 -25.29
C ARG A 245 -5.64 -14.90 -24.65
N GLU A 246 -5.55 -15.01 -23.32
CA GLU A 246 -6.42 -15.85 -22.51
C GLU A 246 -7.10 -15.02 -21.44
N THR A 247 -8.30 -15.44 -21.02
CA THR A 247 -9.02 -14.82 -19.92
C THR A 247 -8.51 -15.43 -18.61
N LEU A 248 -8.05 -14.60 -17.68
CA LEU A 248 -7.56 -15.02 -16.39
C LEU A 248 -8.72 -15.30 -15.42
N PRO A 249 -8.58 -16.25 -14.48
CA PRO A 249 -9.54 -16.47 -13.39
C PRO A 249 -9.83 -15.17 -12.62
N ASP A 250 -11.03 -15.05 -12.04
CA ASP A 250 -11.43 -13.82 -11.32
C ASP A 250 -10.59 -13.54 -10.08
N ASP A 251 -10.13 -14.59 -9.42
CA ASP A 251 -9.29 -14.57 -8.23
C ASP A 251 -7.79 -14.50 -8.54
N PHE A 252 -7.39 -14.54 -9.81
CA PHE A 252 -6.00 -14.45 -10.23
C PHE A 252 -5.32 -13.20 -9.63
N GLN A 253 -4.14 -13.38 -9.05
CA GLN A 253 -3.38 -12.36 -8.33
C GLN A 253 -4.06 -11.88 -7.02
N LYS A 254 -5.03 -12.61 -6.48
CA LYS A 254 -5.51 -12.37 -5.12
C LYS A 254 -4.64 -13.10 -4.10
N ALA A 255 -4.64 -12.58 -2.87
CA ALA A 255 -3.88 -13.19 -1.76
C ALA A 255 -4.21 -14.69 -1.60
N GLU A 256 -5.49 -15.04 -1.70
CA GLU A 256 -6.00 -16.40 -1.59
C GLU A 256 -5.41 -17.30 -2.70
N PHE A 257 -5.42 -16.82 -3.94
CA PHE A 257 -4.80 -17.53 -5.07
C PHE A 257 -3.30 -17.76 -4.85
N LEU A 258 -2.59 -16.73 -4.34
CA LEU A 258 -1.16 -16.84 -4.09
C LEU A 258 -0.84 -17.78 -2.92
N GLN A 259 -1.69 -17.82 -1.90
CA GLN A 259 -1.54 -18.76 -0.80
C GLN A 259 -1.70 -20.22 -1.27
N GLU A 260 -2.72 -20.51 -2.07
CA GLU A 260 -2.93 -21.84 -2.66
C GLU A 260 -1.75 -22.29 -3.53
N HIS A 261 -1.04 -21.33 -4.16
CA HIS A 261 0.13 -21.61 -5.00
C HIS A 261 1.47 -21.52 -4.25
N GLY A 262 1.45 -21.35 -2.93
CA GLY A 262 2.64 -21.38 -2.08
C GLY A 262 3.50 -20.11 -2.13
N PHE A 263 2.96 -18.98 -2.59
CA PHE A 263 3.66 -17.70 -2.59
C PHE A 263 3.42 -16.85 -1.32
N VAL A 264 2.39 -17.17 -0.57
CA VAL A 264 2.01 -16.51 0.69
C VAL A 264 1.84 -17.58 1.76
N ASP A 265 2.47 -17.38 2.91
CA ASP A 265 2.41 -18.36 4.01
C ASP A 265 1.07 -18.35 4.74
N ALA A 266 0.54 -17.15 5.00
CA ALA A 266 -0.76 -17.02 5.65
C ALA A 266 -1.50 -15.74 5.27
N ILE A 267 -2.83 -15.85 5.20
CA ILE A 267 -3.74 -14.72 5.09
C ILE A 267 -4.23 -14.36 6.49
N VAL A 268 -3.98 -13.12 6.91
CA VAL A 268 -4.29 -12.65 8.24
C VAL A 268 -5.18 -11.40 8.16
N LYS A 269 -6.29 -11.42 8.89
CA LYS A 269 -7.18 -10.25 8.97
C LYS A 269 -6.45 -9.08 9.62
N ARG A 270 -6.71 -7.88 9.14
CA ARG A 270 -6.09 -6.64 9.65
C ARG A 270 -6.16 -6.51 11.17
N THR A 271 -7.27 -6.91 11.76
CA THR A 271 -7.49 -6.86 13.21
C THR A 271 -6.68 -7.88 14.01
N GLU A 272 -6.13 -8.90 13.34
CA GLU A 272 -5.37 -10.00 13.94
C GLU A 272 -3.86 -9.86 13.67
N LEU A 273 -3.47 -8.89 12.79
CA LEU A 273 -2.07 -8.74 12.36
C LEU A 273 -1.11 -8.43 13.51
N ALA A 274 -1.47 -7.54 14.42
CA ALA A 274 -0.59 -7.19 15.53
C ALA A 274 -0.29 -8.39 16.44
N ASP A 275 -1.30 -9.22 16.73
CA ASP A 275 -1.14 -10.45 17.52
C ASP A 275 -0.29 -11.49 16.78
N THR A 276 -0.56 -11.70 15.49
CA THR A 276 0.16 -12.65 14.65
C THR A 276 1.63 -12.25 14.53
N ILE A 277 1.91 -10.98 14.22
CA ILE A 277 3.28 -10.47 14.09
C ILE A 277 4.02 -10.61 15.41
N ALA A 278 3.43 -10.19 16.53
CA ALA A 278 4.06 -10.30 17.84
C ALA A 278 4.39 -11.76 18.21
N THR A 279 3.49 -12.69 17.88
CA THR A 279 3.73 -14.14 18.08
C THR A 279 4.93 -14.62 17.27
N LEU A 280 4.97 -14.28 15.96
CA LEU A 280 6.08 -14.65 15.10
C LEU A 280 7.41 -14.02 15.56
N LEU A 281 7.39 -12.76 15.94
CA LEU A 281 8.56 -12.07 16.50
C LEU A 281 9.04 -12.76 17.77
N SER A 282 8.15 -13.22 18.65
CA SER A 282 8.53 -13.89 19.91
C SER A 282 9.23 -15.24 19.69
N PHE A 283 8.90 -15.95 18.60
CA PHE A 283 9.57 -17.21 18.26
C PHE A 283 10.98 -17.01 17.68
N HIS A 284 11.22 -15.87 17.06
CA HIS A 284 12.48 -15.52 16.41
C HIS A 284 13.22 -14.40 17.15
N GLY A 285 12.59 -13.81 18.14
CA GLY A 285 13.14 -12.79 19.02
C GLY A 285 14.17 -13.40 19.95
N GLY A 286 15.30 -13.30 19.46
CA GLY A 286 16.58 -13.55 19.86
C GLY A 286 17.01 -13.97 21.17
N VAL A 287 17.96 -14.66 21.16
CA VAL A 287 19.09 -14.68 22.05
C VAL A 287 19.40 -13.24 22.50
N GLN A 288 18.88 -12.85 23.68
CA GLN A 288 19.34 -11.71 24.44
C GLN A 288 20.81 -11.90 24.82
#